data_132b85f1df07b20446cc5aaf0a4bf01f
#
_entry.id   132b85f1df07b20446cc5aaf0a4bf01f
#
_cell.length_a   1.000
_cell.length_b   1.000
_cell.length_c   1.000
_cell.angle_alpha   90.00
_cell.angle_beta   90.00
_cell.angle_gamma   90.00
#
_symmetry.space_group_name_H-M   'P 1'
#
loop_
_entity.id
_entity.type
_entity.pdbx_description
1 polymer ?
#
loop_
_entity_poly.entity_id
_entity_poly.type
_entity_poly.pdbx_seq_one_letter_code
_entity_poly.pdbx_strand_id
1 'polypeptide(L)'
;SADEVIMNGALASREEDQDSIDLAIINAVEDKSRFESFNTIKFTPFDPVHKRTQAEIEDKSGNRYKVTKGAPQVILSMSANAPEINDDAEKTINDFASRGYRSLGVARTDEKGDWRFIGIIPLYDPPRDDSRETIDKAENLGIKIKMVTGDQLAIAKEIARQVGLGTDIRNADIFENSKDKADKNILATIGQSDGFSQVYPEHKFKIVEALQDSKHIVGMTGDGVNDAPALKKADAGIAVSGATDAARAAADIVLLSPGLSVIIDAIQISRKIFHRMTGYAIYRIAETIRVLLFMALSILLYHFYPVTAAMIVLLALLNDGPILTMAYDRALASSKPVSWKMKEIIGIAGMLGVIGVVATFVLFAFSKSVFHLNNNMIQTLIFLKLAVAGHLTIFITRVRGPFWSLAPSGALFWSAVVTKILATLAAVYGIFMPAIGWKWALLVWGYAGMWLIVNDYLKRAGYSLFDRADQHANLRLGNEN
;
A
#
# COMPACT_ATOMS: atom_id res chain seq x y z
N SER A 1 30.11 -22.00 32.91
CA SER A 1 30.76 -21.01 32.03
C SER A 1 29.87 -20.71 30.82
N ALA A 2 30.09 -19.60 30.15
CA ALA A 2 29.32 -19.26 28.93
C ALA A 2 29.49 -20.33 27.84
N ASP A 3 30.70 -20.79 27.65
CA ASP A 3 31.04 -21.84 26.70
C ASP A 3 30.31 -23.18 26.97
N GLU A 4 30.12 -23.53 28.24
CA GLU A 4 29.35 -24.70 28.64
C GLU A 4 27.86 -24.54 28.31
N VAL A 5 27.29 -23.35 28.48
CA VAL A 5 25.89 -23.04 28.16
C VAL A 5 25.66 -23.16 26.66
N ILE A 6 26.55 -22.52 25.86
CA ILE A 6 26.47 -22.55 24.39
C ILE A 6 26.63 -23.98 23.88
N MET A 7 27.59 -24.75 24.41
CA MET A 7 27.81 -26.14 24.01
C MET A 7 26.62 -27.04 24.28
N ASN A 8 26.03 -26.98 25.47
CA ASN A 8 24.84 -27.78 25.79
C ASN A 8 23.58 -27.29 25.00
N GLY A 9 23.48 -26.00 24.73
CA GLY A 9 22.48 -25.46 23.82
C GLY A 9 22.62 -26.01 22.39
N ALA A 10 23.86 -26.09 21.89
CA ALA A 10 24.18 -26.63 20.59
C ALA A 10 23.93 -28.15 20.49
N LEU A 11 24.24 -28.91 21.55
CA LEU A 11 23.91 -30.34 21.63
C LEU A 11 22.38 -30.60 21.69
N ALA A 12 21.59 -29.62 22.12
CA ALA A 12 20.12 -29.63 22.06
C ALA A 12 19.55 -29.04 20.77
N SER A 13 20.40 -28.82 19.75
CA SER A 13 20.06 -28.28 18.42
C SER A 13 20.36 -29.29 17.34
N ARG A 14 19.77 -29.15 16.16
CA ARG A 14 19.99 -30.02 15.02
C ARG A 14 20.13 -29.23 13.71
N GLU A 15 21.24 -29.46 13.00
CA GLU A 15 21.55 -28.72 11.75
C GLU A 15 20.60 -29.11 10.61
N GLU A 16 20.18 -30.37 10.56
CA GLU A 16 19.32 -30.89 9.49
C GLU A 16 17.95 -30.24 9.43
N ASP A 17 17.47 -29.71 10.54
CA ASP A 17 16.17 -29.02 10.58
C ASP A 17 16.23 -27.62 9.96
N GLN A 18 17.44 -27.08 9.68
CA GLN A 18 17.67 -25.76 9.09
C GLN A 18 16.96 -24.63 9.86
N ASP A 19 16.68 -24.83 11.16
CA ASP A 19 16.11 -23.81 12.03
C ASP A 19 17.15 -22.71 12.32
N SER A 20 16.77 -21.46 12.14
CA SER A 20 17.66 -20.31 12.30
C SER A 20 18.24 -20.16 13.71
N ILE A 21 17.47 -20.53 14.73
CA ILE A 21 17.89 -20.51 16.13
C ILE A 21 18.91 -21.61 16.39
N ASP A 22 18.62 -22.80 15.91
CA ASP A 22 19.52 -23.95 16.04
C ASP A 22 20.86 -23.69 15.36
N LEU A 23 20.84 -23.20 14.13
CA LEU A 23 22.02 -22.82 13.38
C LEU A 23 22.84 -21.71 14.06
N ALA A 24 22.17 -20.70 14.62
CA ALA A 24 22.84 -19.61 15.33
C ALA A 24 23.62 -20.13 16.56
N ILE A 25 23.02 -21.05 17.34
CA ILE A 25 23.64 -21.61 18.54
C ILE A 25 24.79 -22.55 18.15
N ILE A 26 24.61 -23.41 17.16
CA ILE A 26 25.68 -24.32 16.64
C ILE A 26 26.87 -23.49 16.11
N ASN A 27 26.58 -22.40 15.41
CA ASN A 27 27.64 -21.53 14.87
C ASN A 27 28.34 -20.68 15.95
N ALA A 28 27.73 -20.48 17.10
CA ALA A 28 28.35 -19.80 18.24
C ALA A 28 29.38 -20.65 19.00
N VAL A 29 29.45 -21.96 18.71
CA VAL A 29 30.49 -22.84 19.27
C VAL A 29 31.81 -22.56 18.55
N GLU A 30 32.82 -22.04 19.26
CA GLU A 30 34.12 -21.63 18.67
C GLU A 30 34.90 -22.82 18.11
N ASP A 31 34.93 -23.92 18.87
CA ASP A 31 35.64 -25.15 18.44
C ASP A 31 34.66 -26.27 18.08
N LYS A 32 34.34 -26.35 16.81
CA LYS A 32 33.40 -27.38 16.30
C LYS A 32 33.93 -28.82 16.44
N SER A 33 35.23 -29.05 16.58
CA SER A 33 35.80 -30.40 16.78
C SER A 33 35.32 -31.03 18.09
N ARG A 34 34.83 -30.22 19.03
CA ARG A 34 34.26 -30.70 20.31
C ARG A 34 33.01 -31.58 20.10
N PHE A 35 32.23 -31.32 19.01
CA PHE A 35 31.07 -32.16 18.68
C PHE A 35 31.45 -33.64 18.45
N GLU A 36 32.65 -33.91 17.93
CA GLU A 36 33.16 -35.26 17.74
C GLU A 36 33.32 -36.05 19.06
N SER A 37 33.24 -35.35 20.19
CA SER A 37 33.31 -35.92 21.52
C SER A 37 31.98 -36.43 22.07
N PHE A 38 30.91 -36.18 21.33
CA PHE A 38 29.55 -36.49 21.75
C PHE A 38 28.79 -37.21 20.65
N ASN A 39 28.01 -38.22 21.03
CA ASN A 39 27.11 -38.95 20.16
C ASN A 39 25.66 -38.68 20.57
N THR A 40 24.82 -38.18 19.65
CA THR A 40 23.40 -37.99 19.89
C THR A 40 22.65 -39.30 19.70
N ILE A 41 22.16 -39.87 20.81
CA ILE A 41 21.41 -41.13 20.82
C ILE A 41 19.98 -40.90 20.35
N LYS A 42 19.35 -39.83 20.85
CA LYS A 42 17.95 -39.48 20.54
C LYS A 42 17.77 -37.96 20.54
N PHE A 43 17.07 -37.47 19.55
CA PHE A 43 16.67 -36.07 19.47
C PHE A 43 15.15 -35.96 19.49
N THR A 44 14.63 -35.01 20.29
CA THR A 44 13.22 -34.63 20.32
C THR A 44 13.12 -33.20 19.80
N PRO A 45 12.49 -32.99 18.63
CA PRO A 45 12.37 -31.65 18.05
C PRO A 45 11.48 -30.72 18.88
N PHE A 46 11.48 -29.44 18.51
CA PHE A 46 10.67 -28.45 19.19
C PHE A 46 9.18 -28.79 19.13
N ASP A 47 8.54 -28.76 20.29
CA ASP A 47 7.09 -28.91 20.41
C ASP A 47 6.48 -27.63 20.98
N PRO A 48 5.49 -27.01 20.27
CA PRO A 48 4.82 -25.81 20.75
C PRO A 48 4.15 -25.93 22.10
N VAL A 49 3.73 -27.14 22.52
CA VAL A 49 3.11 -27.39 23.82
C VAL A 49 4.15 -27.39 24.90
N HIS A 50 5.24 -28.15 24.72
CA HIS A 50 6.35 -28.26 25.68
C HIS A 50 7.35 -27.10 25.57
N LYS A 51 7.33 -26.34 24.48
CA LYS A 51 8.17 -25.14 24.20
C LYS A 51 9.67 -25.37 24.40
N ARG A 52 10.18 -26.56 24.03
CA ARG A 52 11.58 -26.94 24.17
C ARG A 52 11.97 -28.01 23.16
N THR A 53 13.29 -28.11 22.87
CA THR A 53 13.94 -29.26 22.26
C THR A 53 14.66 -30.09 23.31
N GLN A 54 14.97 -31.34 23.06
CA GLN A 54 15.71 -32.20 23.96
C GLN A 54 16.58 -33.18 23.16
N ALA A 55 17.81 -33.43 23.62
CA ALA A 55 18.66 -34.49 23.11
C ALA A 55 19.18 -35.39 24.24
N GLU A 56 19.35 -36.66 23.93
CA GLU A 56 20.06 -37.63 24.78
C GLU A 56 21.46 -37.83 24.17
N ILE A 57 22.49 -37.59 24.97
CA ILE A 57 23.89 -37.50 24.54
C ILE A 57 24.70 -38.54 25.26
N GLU A 58 25.64 -39.16 24.54
CA GLU A 58 26.67 -40.03 25.08
C GLU A 58 28.05 -39.42 24.85
N ASP A 59 28.86 -39.23 25.87
CA ASP A 59 30.21 -38.73 25.76
C ASP A 59 31.21 -39.85 25.41
N LYS A 60 32.46 -39.50 25.09
CA LYS A 60 33.55 -40.47 24.78
C LYS A 60 33.85 -41.42 25.93
N SER A 61 33.47 -41.11 27.15
CA SER A 61 33.65 -41.96 28.34
C SER A 61 32.45 -42.91 28.56
N GLY A 62 31.45 -42.85 27.68
CA GLY A 62 30.22 -43.66 27.81
C GLY A 62 29.18 -43.13 28.77
N ASN A 63 29.36 -41.93 29.31
CA ASN A 63 28.35 -41.31 30.20
C ASN A 63 27.20 -40.79 29.40
N ARG A 64 25.96 -41.09 29.85
CA ARG A 64 24.74 -40.65 29.21
C ARG A 64 24.04 -39.58 30.04
N TYR A 65 23.66 -38.49 29.38
CA TYR A 65 22.90 -37.46 29.98
C TYR A 65 21.96 -36.80 28.95
N LYS A 66 21.01 -36.01 29.40
CA LYS A 66 20.08 -35.29 28.54
C LYS A 66 20.37 -33.81 28.61
N VAL A 67 20.22 -33.14 27.44
CA VAL A 67 20.28 -31.69 27.31
C VAL A 67 18.98 -31.18 26.76
N THR A 68 18.61 -29.98 27.13
CA THR A 68 17.39 -29.31 26.62
C THR A 68 17.61 -27.81 26.52
N LYS A 69 16.98 -27.22 25.54
CA LYS A 69 16.86 -25.76 25.42
C LYS A 69 15.42 -25.38 25.09
N GLY A 70 14.98 -24.21 25.52
CA GLY A 70 13.61 -23.74 25.26
C GLY A 70 13.26 -22.48 26.01
N ALA A 71 11.94 -22.21 26.13
CA ALA A 71 11.45 -21.06 26.88
C ALA A 71 12.02 -21.07 28.31
N PRO A 72 12.68 -20.00 28.78
CA PRO A 72 13.39 -20.00 30.05
C PRO A 72 12.50 -20.41 31.23
N GLN A 73 11.25 -19.94 31.26
CA GLN A 73 10.29 -20.26 32.33
C GLN A 73 9.98 -21.77 32.39
N VAL A 74 9.90 -22.41 31.20
CA VAL A 74 9.65 -23.87 31.12
C VAL A 74 10.88 -24.63 31.62
N ILE A 75 12.07 -24.22 31.17
CA ILE A 75 13.33 -24.88 31.58
C ILE A 75 13.58 -24.69 33.07
N LEU A 76 13.34 -23.50 33.63
CA LEU A 76 13.43 -23.23 35.07
C LEU A 76 12.45 -24.12 35.87
N SER A 77 11.18 -24.16 35.47
CA SER A 77 10.16 -24.91 36.19
C SER A 77 10.45 -26.43 36.33
N MET A 78 11.21 -26.98 35.42
CA MET A 78 11.61 -28.41 35.48
C MET A 78 12.97 -28.66 36.13
N SER A 79 13.71 -27.63 36.52
CA SER A 79 15.08 -27.74 37.03
C SER A 79 15.08 -27.81 38.56
N ALA A 80 15.81 -28.77 39.11
CA ALA A 80 15.90 -28.99 40.55
C ALA A 80 16.56 -27.83 41.33
N ASN A 81 17.44 -27.07 40.67
CA ASN A 81 18.11 -25.90 41.25
C ASN A 81 17.33 -24.57 41.01
N ALA A 82 16.12 -24.62 40.49
CA ALA A 82 15.32 -23.43 40.23
C ALA A 82 15.10 -22.56 41.50
N PRO A 83 14.79 -23.12 42.69
CA PRO A 83 14.57 -22.30 43.87
C PRO A 83 15.76 -21.41 44.27
N GLU A 84 16.97 -21.80 43.88
CA GLU A 84 18.20 -21.08 44.24
C GLU A 84 18.52 -19.96 43.24
N ILE A 85 18.05 -20.05 41.98
CA ILE A 85 18.49 -19.21 40.87
C ILE A 85 17.39 -18.42 40.19
N ASN A 86 16.11 -18.67 40.59
CA ASN A 86 14.95 -18.11 39.87
C ASN A 86 14.99 -16.57 39.77
N ASP A 87 15.28 -15.89 40.89
CA ASP A 87 15.31 -14.41 40.93
C ASP A 87 16.40 -13.83 40.04
N ASP A 88 17.58 -14.44 40.03
CA ASP A 88 18.71 -14.00 39.19
C ASP A 88 18.44 -14.32 37.71
N ALA A 89 17.83 -15.45 37.42
CA ALA A 89 17.44 -15.82 36.04
C ALA A 89 16.37 -14.89 35.49
N GLU A 90 15.32 -14.59 36.27
CA GLU A 90 14.26 -13.66 35.87
C GLU A 90 14.80 -12.25 35.64
N LYS A 91 15.68 -11.78 36.53
CA LYS A 91 16.34 -10.49 36.37
C LYS A 91 17.16 -10.44 35.07
N THR A 92 17.91 -11.49 34.80
CA THR A 92 18.72 -11.60 33.56
C THR A 92 17.85 -11.65 32.31
N ILE A 93 16.75 -12.42 32.34
CA ILE A 93 15.79 -12.49 31.23
C ILE A 93 15.19 -11.10 30.95
N ASN A 94 14.79 -10.38 31.99
CA ASN A 94 14.22 -9.04 31.87
C ASN A 94 15.25 -8.01 31.37
N ASP A 95 16.51 -8.11 31.79
CA ASP A 95 17.60 -7.26 31.28
C ASP A 95 17.85 -7.52 29.79
N PHE A 96 17.93 -8.76 29.36
CA PHE A 96 18.03 -9.13 27.94
C PHE A 96 16.81 -8.64 27.14
N ALA A 97 15.60 -8.85 27.66
CA ALA A 97 14.38 -8.40 26.99
C ALA A 97 14.32 -6.88 26.84
N SER A 98 14.77 -6.11 27.84
CA SER A 98 14.83 -4.65 27.79
C SER A 98 15.82 -4.11 26.74
N ARG A 99 16.77 -4.93 26.31
CA ARG A 99 17.73 -4.65 25.24
C ARG A 99 17.34 -5.26 23.88
N GLY A 100 16.14 -5.85 23.78
CA GLY A 100 15.61 -6.42 22.55
C GLY A 100 16.05 -7.87 22.26
N TYR A 101 16.67 -8.55 23.24
CA TYR A 101 17.10 -9.93 23.07
C TYR A 101 16.00 -10.91 23.49
N ARG A 102 15.78 -11.93 22.66
CA ARG A 102 15.08 -13.14 23.09
C ARG A 102 15.99 -14.00 23.96
N SER A 103 15.45 -14.76 24.89
CA SER A 103 16.21 -15.60 25.79
C SER A 103 15.80 -17.07 25.65
N LEU A 104 16.79 -17.96 25.60
CA LEU A 104 16.58 -19.41 25.71
C LEU A 104 17.24 -19.92 26.99
N GLY A 105 16.47 -20.64 27.81
CA GLY A 105 17.02 -21.40 28.93
C GLY A 105 17.67 -22.70 28.45
N VAL A 106 18.77 -23.08 29.07
CA VAL A 106 19.48 -24.33 28.80
C VAL A 106 19.61 -25.11 30.08
N ALA A 107 19.30 -26.41 30.03
CA ALA A 107 19.48 -27.32 31.16
C ALA A 107 20.08 -28.65 30.73
N ARG A 108 20.74 -29.33 31.69
CA ARG A 108 21.32 -30.64 31.52
C ARG A 108 20.92 -31.52 32.72
N THR A 109 20.78 -32.85 32.54
CA THR A 109 20.59 -33.77 33.66
C THR A 109 21.92 -34.00 34.39
N ASP A 110 21.83 -34.11 35.73
CA ASP A 110 22.95 -34.54 36.56
C ASP A 110 23.07 -36.08 36.58
N GLU A 111 24.00 -36.59 37.36
CA GLU A 111 24.25 -38.05 37.49
C GLU A 111 23.04 -38.83 38.04
N LYS A 112 22.12 -38.16 38.72
CA LYS A 112 20.88 -38.76 39.24
C LYS A 112 19.75 -38.72 38.22
N GLY A 113 19.94 -38.02 37.10
CA GLY A 113 18.94 -37.81 36.08
C GLY A 113 18.03 -36.58 36.31
N ASP A 114 18.31 -35.77 37.33
CA ASP A 114 17.56 -34.58 37.65
C ASP A 114 18.00 -33.42 36.75
N TRP A 115 17.05 -32.62 36.22
CA TRP A 115 17.37 -31.46 35.40
C TRP A 115 18.02 -30.36 36.25
N ARG A 116 19.10 -29.80 35.73
CA ARG A 116 19.77 -28.61 36.28
C ARG A 116 19.85 -27.51 35.26
N PHE A 117 19.30 -26.39 35.57
CA PHE A 117 19.44 -25.17 34.77
C PHE A 117 20.91 -24.73 34.80
N ILE A 118 21.50 -24.53 33.62
CA ILE A 118 22.92 -24.19 33.47
C ILE A 118 23.15 -22.76 32.96
N GLY A 119 22.14 -22.13 32.32
CA GLY A 119 22.25 -20.76 31.91
C GLY A 119 21.22 -20.32 30.86
N ILE A 120 21.42 -19.09 30.41
CA ILE A 120 20.55 -18.42 29.44
C ILE A 120 21.42 -18.04 28.23
N ILE A 121 20.90 -18.33 27.03
CA ILE A 121 21.47 -17.87 25.75
C ILE A 121 20.63 -16.68 25.26
N PRO A 122 21.19 -15.46 25.15
CA PRO A 122 20.53 -14.36 24.50
C PRO A 122 20.61 -14.51 22.99
N LEU A 123 19.49 -14.28 22.31
CA LEU A 123 19.39 -14.27 20.84
C LEU A 123 18.95 -12.88 20.40
N TYR A 124 19.65 -12.32 19.44
CA TYR A 124 19.33 -11.02 18.88
C TYR A 124 19.04 -11.13 17.38
N ASP A 125 17.88 -10.66 17.00
CA ASP A 125 17.45 -10.55 15.62
C ASP A 125 17.30 -9.06 15.31
N PRO A 126 18.36 -8.43 14.75
CA PRO A 126 18.34 -7.00 14.53
C PRO A 126 17.30 -6.61 13.48
N PRO A 127 16.60 -5.49 13.68
CA PRO A 127 15.81 -4.90 12.62
C PRO A 127 16.69 -4.62 11.39
N ARG A 128 16.08 -4.63 10.21
CA ARG A 128 16.79 -4.29 8.97
C ARG A 128 17.22 -2.82 9.01
N ASP A 129 18.36 -2.53 8.40
CA ASP A 129 18.95 -1.19 8.39
C ASP A 129 18.05 -0.12 7.76
N ASP A 130 17.22 -0.52 6.76
CA ASP A 130 16.29 0.35 6.05
C ASP A 130 14.94 0.56 6.77
N SER A 131 14.69 -0.15 7.88
CA SER A 131 13.37 -0.17 8.54
C SER A 131 12.94 1.21 9.02
N ARG A 132 13.83 1.94 9.70
CA ARG A 132 13.53 3.27 10.23
C ARG A 132 13.20 4.27 9.12
N GLU A 133 14.05 4.35 8.10
CA GLU A 133 13.81 5.24 6.96
C GLU A 133 12.49 4.91 6.23
N THR A 134 12.17 3.63 6.15
CA THR A 134 10.94 3.15 5.52
C THR A 134 9.70 3.54 6.32
N ILE A 135 9.76 3.45 7.66
CA ILE A 135 8.67 3.87 8.55
C ILE A 135 8.47 5.38 8.46
N ASP A 136 9.53 6.18 8.52
CA ASP A 136 9.47 7.63 8.35
C ASP A 136 8.82 8.02 7.00
N LYS A 137 9.18 7.32 5.91
CA LYS A 137 8.57 7.52 4.59
C LYS A 137 7.08 7.18 4.58
N ALA A 138 6.68 6.10 5.23
CA ALA A 138 5.28 5.69 5.34
C ALA A 138 4.44 6.72 6.10
N GLU A 139 4.95 7.23 7.23
CA GLU A 139 4.28 8.27 8.02
C GLU A 139 4.11 9.56 7.23
N ASN A 140 5.13 9.98 6.48
CA ASN A 140 5.07 11.13 5.57
C ASN A 140 4.02 10.96 4.46
N LEU A 141 3.67 9.72 4.13
CA LEU A 141 2.58 9.38 3.22
C LEU A 141 1.22 9.24 3.94
N GLY A 142 1.15 9.55 5.24
CA GLY A 142 -0.06 9.43 6.05
C GLY A 142 -0.49 7.98 6.30
N ILE A 143 0.47 7.05 6.33
CA ILE A 143 0.24 5.65 6.65
C ILE A 143 0.65 5.43 8.10
N LYS A 144 -0.27 4.97 8.95
CA LYS A 144 0.04 4.54 10.30
C LYS A 144 0.53 3.10 10.26
N ILE A 145 1.73 2.86 10.77
CA ILE A 145 2.29 1.52 10.90
C ILE A 145 2.05 1.03 12.32
N LYS A 146 1.69 -0.25 12.47
CA LYS A 146 1.51 -0.92 13.75
C LYS A 146 2.35 -2.19 13.78
N MET A 147 3.10 -2.37 14.86
CA MET A 147 3.84 -3.61 15.10
C MET A 147 2.91 -4.64 15.72
N VAL A 148 2.90 -5.87 15.17
CA VAL A 148 2.12 -6.99 15.72
C VAL A 148 3.04 -8.19 15.84
N THR A 149 3.45 -8.53 17.08
CA THR A 149 4.45 -9.56 17.34
C THR A 149 4.04 -10.53 18.44
N GLY A 150 4.50 -11.78 18.33
CA GLY A 150 4.40 -12.78 19.40
C GLY A 150 5.40 -12.58 20.55
N ASP A 151 6.36 -11.64 20.41
CA ASP A 151 7.39 -11.39 21.40
C ASP A 151 6.84 -10.78 22.69
N GLN A 152 7.64 -10.87 23.77
CA GLN A 152 7.35 -10.24 25.06
C GLN A 152 7.31 -8.71 24.91
N LEU A 153 6.50 -8.07 25.75
CA LEU A 153 6.27 -6.63 25.72
C LEU A 153 7.56 -5.78 25.77
N ALA A 154 8.54 -6.18 26.58
CA ALA A 154 9.80 -5.47 26.70
C ALA A 154 10.60 -5.49 25.38
N ILE A 155 10.67 -6.65 24.73
CA ILE A 155 11.34 -6.83 23.44
C ILE A 155 10.63 -5.99 22.38
N ALA A 156 9.31 -6.11 22.30
CA ALA A 156 8.50 -5.39 21.32
C ALA A 156 8.66 -3.86 21.43
N LYS A 157 8.69 -3.33 22.66
CA LYS A 157 8.94 -1.89 22.93
C LYS A 157 10.31 -1.45 22.48
N GLU A 158 11.35 -2.24 22.76
CA GLU A 158 12.71 -1.90 22.35
C GLU A 158 12.89 -1.95 20.84
N ILE A 159 12.39 -2.98 20.16
CA ILE A 159 12.42 -3.06 18.71
C ILE A 159 11.63 -1.90 18.08
N ALA A 160 10.43 -1.59 18.59
CA ALA A 160 9.64 -0.44 18.13
C ALA A 160 10.43 0.88 18.24
N ARG A 161 11.14 1.09 19.37
CA ARG A 161 12.01 2.24 19.57
C ARG A 161 13.15 2.31 18.55
N GLN A 162 13.80 1.18 18.28
CA GLN A 162 14.93 1.10 17.34
C GLN A 162 14.48 1.45 15.90
N VAL A 163 13.32 0.99 15.49
CA VAL A 163 12.80 1.25 14.13
C VAL A 163 12.05 2.58 14.00
N GLY A 164 11.92 3.35 15.09
CA GLY A 164 11.26 4.66 15.07
C GLY A 164 9.74 4.62 15.15
N LEU A 165 9.13 3.45 15.40
CA LEU A 165 7.72 3.37 15.80
C LEU A 165 7.57 3.95 17.21
N GLY A 166 6.39 4.41 17.58
CA GLY A 166 6.08 4.80 18.95
C GLY A 166 6.23 3.61 19.93
N THR A 167 6.26 3.91 21.23
CA THR A 167 6.44 2.90 22.30
C THR A 167 5.15 2.50 23.00
N ASP A 168 3.99 2.96 22.52
CA ASP A 168 2.69 2.53 23.06
C ASP A 168 2.30 1.14 22.52
N ILE A 169 3.13 0.15 22.90
CA ILE A 169 2.88 -1.25 22.60
C ILE A 169 2.03 -1.84 23.71
N ARG A 170 0.92 -2.48 23.35
CA ARG A 170 -0.04 -3.10 24.29
C ARG A 170 0.09 -4.61 24.29
N ASN A 171 -0.26 -5.25 25.41
CA ASN A 171 -0.38 -6.69 25.46
C ASN A 171 -1.68 -7.14 24.78
N ALA A 172 -1.62 -8.26 24.06
CA ALA A 172 -2.79 -8.83 23.37
C ALA A 172 -3.89 -9.38 24.32
N ASP A 173 -3.64 -9.47 25.63
CA ASP A 173 -4.62 -9.88 26.65
C ASP A 173 -5.91 -9.05 26.63
N ILE A 174 -5.86 -7.83 26.10
CA ILE A 174 -7.04 -6.98 25.92
C ILE A 174 -8.11 -7.62 25.03
N PHE A 175 -7.71 -8.54 24.13
CA PHE A 175 -8.63 -9.26 23.24
C PHE A 175 -9.31 -10.45 23.89
N GLU A 176 -8.80 -10.97 25.01
CA GLU A 176 -9.36 -12.10 25.74
C GLU A 176 -10.51 -11.68 26.66
N ASN A 177 -10.43 -10.46 27.18
CA ASN A 177 -11.39 -9.94 28.18
C ASN A 177 -12.65 -9.34 27.55
N SER A 178 -12.73 -9.22 26.22
CA SER A 178 -13.88 -8.63 25.54
C SER A 178 -14.84 -9.68 25.01
N LYS A 179 -16.04 -9.74 25.61
CA LYS A 179 -17.16 -10.57 25.11
C LYS A 179 -17.87 -9.96 23.89
N ASP A 180 -17.74 -8.66 23.66
CA ASP A 180 -18.37 -7.93 22.55
C ASP A 180 -17.34 -7.45 21.54
N LYS A 181 -17.54 -7.84 20.26
CA LYS A 181 -16.71 -7.42 19.11
C LYS A 181 -16.70 -5.89 18.86
N ALA A 182 -17.61 -5.16 19.47
CA ALA A 182 -17.83 -3.73 19.24
C ALA A 182 -17.54 -2.85 20.47
N ASP A 183 -16.69 -3.30 21.39
CA ASP A 183 -16.29 -2.44 22.50
C ASP A 183 -15.53 -1.22 21.99
N LYS A 184 -16.18 -0.04 22.07
CA LYS A 184 -15.63 1.23 21.61
C LYS A 184 -14.28 1.56 22.23
N ASN A 185 -14.03 1.10 23.46
CA ASN A 185 -12.75 1.32 24.13
C ASN A 185 -11.63 0.51 23.50
N ILE A 186 -11.91 -0.73 23.10
CA ILE A 186 -10.95 -1.58 22.41
C ILE A 186 -10.65 -1.05 21.02
N LEU A 187 -11.67 -0.65 20.26
CA LEU A 187 -11.48 -0.03 18.94
C LEU A 187 -10.63 1.24 19.03
N ALA A 188 -10.89 2.08 20.04
CA ALA A 188 -10.09 3.28 20.31
C ALA A 188 -8.63 2.93 20.68
N THR A 189 -8.44 1.94 21.55
CA THR A 189 -7.10 1.45 21.94
C THR A 189 -6.33 0.92 20.74
N ILE A 190 -6.97 0.10 19.89
CA ILE A 190 -6.35 -0.41 18.66
C ILE A 190 -5.98 0.73 17.71
N GLY A 191 -6.84 1.72 17.56
CA GLY A 191 -6.59 2.88 16.71
C GLY A 191 -5.41 3.74 17.18
N GLN A 192 -5.23 3.90 18.49
CA GLN A 192 -4.24 4.80 19.10
C GLN A 192 -2.88 4.15 19.36
N SER A 193 -2.84 2.86 19.73
CA SER A 193 -1.59 2.15 20.03
C SER A 193 -0.66 2.07 18.83
N ASP A 194 0.63 1.96 19.10
CA ASP A 194 1.67 1.76 18.08
C ASP A 194 1.86 0.28 17.71
N GLY A 195 1.36 -0.63 18.54
CA GLY A 195 1.41 -2.06 18.25
C GLY A 195 0.96 -2.95 19.40
N PHE A 196 1.12 -4.26 19.18
CA PHE A 196 0.70 -5.32 20.10
C PHE A 196 1.79 -6.37 20.23
N SER A 197 1.99 -6.82 21.48
CA SER A 197 2.90 -7.89 21.89
C SER A 197 2.14 -9.12 22.34
N GLN A 198 2.82 -10.28 22.41
CA GLN A 198 2.27 -11.58 22.81
C GLN A 198 1.03 -11.98 21.99
N VAL A 199 1.06 -11.67 20.70
CA VAL A 199 -0.06 -11.83 19.77
C VAL A 199 -0.09 -13.26 19.24
N TYR A 200 -1.23 -13.94 19.39
CA TYR A 200 -1.53 -15.19 18.72
C TYR A 200 -2.17 -14.95 17.32
N PRO A 201 -2.20 -15.96 16.44
CA PRO A 201 -2.77 -15.83 15.11
C PRO A 201 -4.20 -15.25 15.08
N GLU A 202 -5.04 -15.66 16.02
CA GLU A 202 -6.43 -15.17 16.20
C GLU A 202 -6.49 -13.67 16.51
N HIS A 203 -5.53 -13.18 17.29
CA HIS A 203 -5.45 -11.77 17.63
C HIS A 203 -5.08 -10.91 16.40
N LYS A 204 -4.18 -11.40 15.51
CA LYS A 204 -3.85 -10.71 14.26
C LYS A 204 -5.09 -10.47 13.41
N PHE A 205 -5.94 -11.50 13.27
CA PHE A 205 -7.22 -11.38 12.56
C PHE A 205 -8.14 -10.34 13.20
N LYS A 206 -8.31 -10.37 14.53
CA LYS A 206 -9.16 -9.44 15.27
C LYS A 206 -8.68 -7.99 15.16
N ILE A 207 -7.37 -7.75 15.17
CA ILE A 207 -6.78 -6.41 14.99
C ILE A 207 -7.13 -5.85 13.60
N VAL A 208 -7.00 -6.66 12.55
CA VAL A 208 -7.37 -6.27 11.18
C VAL A 208 -8.87 -5.95 11.12
N GLU A 209 -9.72 -6.83 11.64
CA GLU A 209 -11.18 -6.65 11.66
C GLU A 209 -11.58 -5.34 12.37
N ALA A 210 -11.02 -5.09 13.56
CA ALA A 210 -11.30 -3.90 14.36
C ALA A 210 -10.88 -2.60 13.65
N LEU A 211 -9.75 -2.60 12.95
CA LEU A 211 -9.31 -1.45 12.16
C LEU A 211 -10.24 -1.21 10.96
N GLN A 212 -10.71 -2.27 10.28
CA GLN A 212 -11.68 -2.17 9.19
C GLN A 212 -13.05 -1.68 9.68
N ASP A 213 -13.52 -2.13 10.85
CA ASP A 213 -14.76 -1.66 11.48
C ASP A 213 -14.67 -0.17 11.83
N SER A 214 -13.48 0.31 12.19
CA SER A 214 -13.16 1.73 12.39
C SER A 214 -12.99 2.51 11.07
N LYS A 215 -13.35 1.90 9.92
CA LYS A 215 -13.29 2.52 8.57
C LYS A 215 -11.88 2.84 8.07
N HIS A 216 -10.87 2.15 8.60
CA HIS A 216 -9.52 2.19 8.03
C HIS A 216 -9.40 1.20 6.87
N ILE A 217 -8.58 1.56 5.89
CA ILE A 217 -8.09 0.61 4.86
C ILE A 217 -6.83 -0.04 5.44
N VAL A 218 -6.83 -1.34 5.58
CA VAL A 218 -5.80 -2.09 6.31
C VAL A 218 -4.95 -2.91 5.37
N GLY A 219 -3.65 -2.63 5.34
CA GLY A 219 -2.63 -3.52 4.78
C GLY A 219 -2.07 -4.44 5.88
N MET A 220 -1.94 -5.72 5.61
CA MET A 220 -1.31 -6.69 6.52
C MET A 220 -0.11 -7.32 5.83
N THR A 221 1.03 -7.33 6.51
CA THR A 221 2.22 -8.06 6.05
C THR A 221 2.45 -9.30 6.90
N GLY A 222 2.88 -10.39 6.29
CA GLY A 222 3.18 -11.63 7.00
C GLY A 222 4.01 -12.59 6.16
N ASP A 223 4.65 -13.55 6.84
CA ASP A 223 5.54 -14.55 6.24
C ASP A 223 5.12 -16.00 6.55
N GLY A 224 4.39 -16.20 7.63
CA GLY A 224 4.07 -17.51 8.17
C GLY A 224 2.67 -18.03 7.87
N VAL A 225 2.47 -19.32 8.10
CA VAL A 225 1.16 -19.97 8.03
C VAL A 225 0.17 -19.32 9.01
N ASN A 226 0.67 -18.86 10.16
CA ASN A 226 -0.10 -18.21 11.21
C ASN A 226 -0.67 -16.84 10.80
N ASP A 227 -0.11 -16.23 9.75
CA ASP A 227 -0.54 -14.93 9.22
C ASP A 227 -1.63 -15.05 8.17
N ALA A 228 -1.80 -16.23 7.56
CA ALA A 228 -2.69 -16.44 6.44
C ALA A 228 -4.15 -15.97 6.69
N PRO A 229 -4.78 -16.21 7.85
CA PRO A 229 -6.12 -15.69 8.12
C PRO A 229 -6.19 -14.16 8.14
N ALA A 230 -5.19 -13.50 8.74
CA ALA A 230 -5.12 -12.03 8.82
C ALA A 230 -4.78 -11.40 7.45
N LEU A 231 -3.88 -12.02 6.68
CA LEU A 231 -3.57 -11.62 5.30
C LEU A 231 -4.82 -11.67 4.42
N LYS A 232 -5.61 -12.75 4.53
CA LYS A 232 -6.85 -12.91 3.76
C LYS A 232 -7.95 -11.93 4.17
N LYS A 233 -7.97 -11.51 5.43
CA LYS A 233 -8.96 -10.58 5.99
C LYS A 233 -8.67 -9.13 5.62
N ALA A 234 -7.40 -8.75 5.49
CA ALA A 234 -6.97 -7.39 5.20
C ALA A 234 -7.51 -6.89 3.84
N ASP A 235 -7.59 -5.56 3.66
CA ASP A 235 -7.93 -4.95 2.36
C ASP A 235 -6.79 -5.11 1.35
N ALA A 236 -5.56 -5.29 1.85
CA ALA A 236 -4.39 -5.68 1.06
C ALA A 236 -3.51 -6.61 1.88
N GLY A 237 -3.61 -7.91 1.66
CA GLY A 237 -2.69 -8.90 2.22
C GLY A 237 -1.39 -8.95 1.44
N ILE A 238 -0.24 -8.84 2.11
CA ILE A 238 1.09 -8.75 1.50
C ILE A 238 1.99 -9.83 2.08
N ALA A 239 2.31 -10.85 1.29
CA ALA A 239 3.31 -11.84 1.65
C ALA A 239 4.71 -11.29 1.37
N VAL A 240 5.58 -11.30 2.39
CA VAL A 240 6.96 -10.81 2.24
C VAL A 240 7.83 -11.82 1.47
N SER A 241 9.00 -11.38 1.02
CA SER A 241 9.98 -12.25 0.37
C SER A 241 10.38 -13.40 1.30
N GLY A 242 10.35 -14.62 0.80
CA GLY A 242 10.62 -15.82 1.59
C GLY A 242 9.44 -16.37 2.40
N ALA A 243 8.25 -15.75 2.27
CA ALA A 243 7.04 -16.24 2.93
C ALA A 243 6.67 -17.67 2.53
N THR A 244 6.03 -18.38 3.46
CA THR A 244 5.52 -19.73 3.24
C THR A 244 4.46 -19.78 2.14
N ASP A 245 4.26 -20.94 1.52
CA ASP A 245 3.25 -21.11 0.46
C ASP A 245 1.84 -20.78 0.96
N ALA A 246 1.52 -21.06 2.23
CA ALA A 246 0.24 -20.72 2.83
C ALA A 246 0.03 -19.20 2.93
N ALA A 247 1.05 -18.44 3.37
CA ALA A 247 1.00 -16.98 3.40
C ALA A 247 0.89 -16.39 2.00
N ARG A 248 1.66 -16.92 1.03
CA ARG A 248 1.61 -16.50 -0.38
C ARG A 248 0.24 -16.75 -1.02
N ALA A 249 -0.38 -17.90 -0.73
CA ALA A 249 -1.70 -18.23 -1.23
C ALA A 249 -2.83 -17.37 -0.64
N ALA A 250 -2.64 -16.85 0.59
CA ALA A 250 -3.60 -16.00 1.26
C ALA A 250 -3.46 -14.51 0.90
N ALA A 251 -2.31 -14.09 0.39
CA ALA A 251 -1.98 -12.69 0.11
C ALA A 251 -2.50 -12.24 -1.28
N ASP A 252 -2.83 -10.94 -1.38
CA ASP A 252 -3.13 -10.27 -2.65
C ASP A 252 -1.87 -9.88 -3.41
N ILE A 253 -0.78 -9.61 -2.68
CA ILE A 253 0.51 -9.17 -3.20
C ILE A 253 1.61 -10.06 -2.63
N VAL A 254 2.54 -10.51 -3.47
CA VAL A 254 3.72 -11.26 -3.06
C VAL A 254 4.97 -10.47 -3.41
N LEU A 255 5.78 -10.13 -2.40
CA LEU A 255 7.03 -9.41 -2.61
C LEU A 255 8.13 -10.39 -3.04
N LEU A 256 8.82 -10.07 -4.12
CA LEU A 256 9.97 -10.84 -4.61
C LEU A 256 11.28 -10.38 -3.98
N SER A 257 11.37 -9.10 -3.66
CA SER A 257 12.54 -8.50 -2.99
C SER A 257 12.27 -8.32 -1.51
N PRO A 258 13.29 -8.52 -0.65
CA PRO A 258 13.15 -8.30 0.78
C PRO A 258 13.07 -6.81 1.12
N GLY A 259 12.38 -6.48 2.22
CA GLY A 259 12.26 -5.13 2.77
C GLY A 259 10.86 -4.52 2.64
N LEU A 260 10.53 -3.64 3.57
CA LEU A 260 9.26 -2.91 3.60
C LEU A 260 9.24 -1.73 2.60
N SER A 261 10.41 -1.26 2.15
CA SER A 261 10.56 -0.15 1.18
C SER A 261 9.81 -0.43 -0.12
N VAL A 262 9.78 -1.68 -0.58
CA VAL A 262 9.03 -2.11 -1.77
C VAL A 262 7.52 -1.83 -1.62
N ILE A 263 6.97 -1.96 -0.41
CA ILE A 263 5.55 -1.68 -0.13
C ILE A 263 5.29 -0.17 -0.26
N ILE A 264 6.20 0.66 0.26
CA ILE A 264 6.08 2.12 0.18
C ILE A 264 6.13 2.59 -1.27
N ASP A 265 7.04 2.03 -2.07
CA ASP A 265 7.12 2.31 -3.50
C ASP A 265 5.83 1.88 -4.23
N ALA A 266 5.30 0.71 -3.93
CA ALA A 266 4.04 0.22 -4.49
C ALA A 266 2.87 1.16 -4.15
N ILE A 267 2.79 1.66 -2.91
CA ILE A 267 1.76 2.63 -2.49
C ILE A 267 1.92 3.95 -3.25
N GLN A 268 3.14 4.47 -3.40
CA GLN A 268 3.38 5.70 -4.16
C GLN A 268 2.99 5.55 -5.63
N ILE A 269 3.37 4.44 -6.27
CA ILE A 269 3.01 4.13 -7.65
C ILE A 269 1.49 4.01 -7.78
N SER A 270 0.83 3.29 -6.88
CA SER A 270 -0.63 3.12 -6.85
C SER A 270 -1.35 4.48 -6.76
N ARG A 271 -0.90 5.40 -5.88
CA ARG A 271 -1.46 6.75 -5.76
C ARG A 271 -1.27 7.58 -7.02
N LYS A 272 -0.13 7.44 -7.72
CA LYS A 272 0.11 8.08 -9.02
C LYS A 272 -0.83 7.52 -10.11
N ILE A 273 -1.02 6.20 -10.14
CA ILE A 273 -1.97 5.54 -11.07
C ILE A 273 -3.38 6.05 -10.80
N PHE A 274 -3.79 6.08 -9.54
CA PHE A 274 -5.12 6.55 -9.14
C PHE A 274 -5.38 8.00 -9.56
N HIS A 275 -4.38 8.87 -9.40
CA HIS A 275 -4.45 10.26 -9.86
C HIS A 275 -4.65 10.34 -11.40
N ARG A 276 -3.90 9.55 -12.18
CA ARG A 276 -4.07 9.48 -13.64
C ARG A 276 -5.45 8.97 -14.05
N MET A 277 -5.92 7.90 -13.39
CA MET A 277 -7.24 7.33 -13.64
C MET A 277 -8.37 8.32 -13.34
N THR A 278 -8.26 9.10 -12.27
CA THR A 278 -9.24 10.14 -11.93
C THR A 278 -9.28 11.21 -13.02
N GLY A 279 -8.13 11.72 -13.46
CA GLY A 279 -8.06 12.69 -14.57
C GLY A 279 -8.64 12.14 -15.87
N TYR A 280 -8.33 10.89 -16.19
CA TYR A 280 -8.91 10.19 -17.34
C TYR A 280 -10.43 10.05 -17.25
N ALA A 281 -10.95 9.64 -16.08
CA ALA A 281 -12.39 9.47 -15.88
C ALA A 281 -13.14 10.80 -16.08
N ILE A 282 -12.65 11.88 -15.47
CA ILE A 282 -13.24 13.22 -15.62
C ILE A 282 -13.22 13.64 -17.11
N TYR A 283 -12.08 13.49 -17.77
CA TYR A 283 -11.96 13.80 -19.19
C TYR A 283 -12.95 13.00 -20.05
N ARG A 284 -12.99 11.69 -19.87
CA ARG A 284 -13.81 10.82 -20.71
C ARG A 284 -15.30 11.08 -20.56
N ILE A 285 -15.76 11.27 -19.31
CA ILE A 285 -17.16 11.61 -19.04
C ILE A 285 -17.51 12.98 -19.63
N ALA A 286 -16.66 14.00 -19.42
CA ALA A 286 -16.88 15.34 -19.95
C ALA A 286 -16.95 15.35 -21.48
N GLU A 287 -16.03 14.59 -22.14
CA GLU A 287 -15.99 14.46 -23.61
C GLU A 287 -17.23 13.79 -24.14
N THR A 288 -17.66 12.69 -23.52
CA THR A 288 -18.86 11.95 -23.89
C THR A 288 -20.10 12.83 -23.78
N ILE A 289 -20.28 13.55 -22.66
CA ILE A 289 -21.40 14.48 -22.47
C ILE A 289 -21.35 15.56 -23.56
N ARG A 290 -20.18 16.17 -23.79
CA ARG A 290 -20.01 17.24 -24.79
C ARG A 290 -20.41 16.78 -26.19
N VAL A 291 -19.88 15.63 -26.63
CA VAL A 291 -20.11 15.15 -27.99
C VAL A 291 -21.55 14.68 -28.17
N LEU A 292 -22.03 13.79 -27.30
CA LEU A 292 -23.36 13.18 -27.44
C LEU A 292 -24.49 14.21 -27.25
N LEU A 293 -24.39 15.06 -26.20
CA LEU A 293 -25.44 16.02 -25.93
C LEU A 293 -25.48 17.12 -27.00
N PHE A 294 -24.31 17.57 -27.48
CA PHE A 294 -24.27 18.52 -28.57
C PHE A 294 -24.86 17.93 -29.89
N MET A 295 -24.50 16.71 -30.23
CA MET A 295 -25.04 16.05 -31.44
C MET A 295 -26.54 15.86 -31.33
N ALA A 296 -27.04 15.32 -30.20
CA ALA A 296 -28.45 15.09 -29.98
C ALA A 296 -29.28 16.41 -30.08
N LEU A 297 -28.85 17.44 -29.35
CA LEU A 297 -29.52 18.73 -29.38
C LEU A 297 -29.43 19.42 -30.74
N SER A 298 -28.31 19.31 -31.48
CA SER A 298 -28.16 19.86 -32.83
C SER A 298 -29.15 19.21 -33.80
N ILE A 299 -29.33 17.89 -33.75
CA ILE A 299 -30.28 17.16 -34.60
C ILE A 299 -31.71 17.51 -34.21
N LEU A 300 -32.05 17.49 -32.92
CA LEU A 300 -33.43 17.72 -32.43
C LEU A 300 -33.90 19.16 -32.62
N LEU A 301 -33.04 20.15 -32.37
CA LEU A 301 -33.45 21.56 -32.37
C LEU A 301 -33.25 22.24 -33.73
N TYR A 302 -32.23 21.82 -34.49
CA TYR A 302 -31.83 22.50 -35.74
C TYR A 302 -31.94 21.60 -36.97
N HIS A 303 -32.34 20.31 -36.80
CA HIS A 303 -32.36 19.29 -37.87
C HIS A 303 -31.06 19.24 -38.66
N PHE A 304 -29.91 19.43 -37.94
CA PHE A 304 -28.58 19.54 -38.50
C PHE A 304 -27.67 18.45 -37.92
N TYR A 305 -27.01 17.71 -38.78
CA TYR A 305 -25.99 16.74 -38.42
C TYR A 305 -24.63 17.47 -38.34
N PRO A 306 -24.10 17.73 -37.13
CA PRO A 306 -22.95 18.63 -36.93
C PRO A 306 -21.61 18.05 -37.38
N VAL A 307 -21.53 16.74 -37.53
CA VAL A 307 -20.35 16.00 -37.98
C VAL A 307 -20.77 14.79 -38.82
N THR A 308 -19.98 14.42 -39.83
CA THR A 308 -20.22 13.24 -40.65
C THR A 308 -19.67 11.98 -39.97
N ALA A 309 -20.08 10.80 -40.43
CA ALA A 309 -19.55 9.51 -39.90
C ALA A 309 -18.03 9.43 -40.07
N ALA A 310 -17.47 9.86 -41.20
CA ALA A 310 -16.02 9.91 -41.44
C ALA A 310 -15.29 10.83 -40.45
N MET A 311 -15.87 12.01 -40.14
CA MET A 311 -15.32 12.93 -39.13
C MET A 311 -15.34 12.31 -37.73
N ILE A 312 -16.40 11.55 -37.36
CA ILE A 312 -16.46 10.88 -36.04
C ILE A 312 -15.37 9.82 -35.93
N VAL A 313 -15.18 9.00 -36.96
CA VAL A 313 -14.14 7.96 -36.96
C VAL A 313 -12.75 8.60 -36.88
N LEU A 314 -12.50 9.64 -37.65
CA LEU A 314 -11.23 10.38 -37.62
C LEU A 314 -11.00 11.03 -36.24
N LEU A 315 -12.04 11.64 -35.63
CA LEU A 315 -11.97 12.22 -34.29
C LEU A 315 -11.61 11.17 -33.24
N ALA A 316 -12.26 9.99 -33.28
CA ALA A 316 -11.96 8.91 -32.38
C ALA A 316 -10.51 8.44 -32.51
N LEU A 317 -10.05 8.17 -33.75
CA LEU A 317 -8.69 7.72 -34.02
C LEU A 317 -7.62 8.74 -33.54
N LEU A 318 -7.85 10.03 -33.77
CA LEU A 318 -6.94 11.09 -33.36
C LEU A 318 -6.94 11.29 -31.81
N ASN A 319 -8.07 11.03 -31.13
CA ASN A 319 -8.17 11.14 -29.70
C ASN A 319 -7.48 9.98 -28.98
N ASP A 320 -7.48 8.78 -29.54
CA ASP A 320 -6.96 7.58 -28.86
C ASP A 320 -5.46 7.67 -28.56
N GLY A 321 -4.67 8.32 -29.43
CA GLY A 321 -3.24 8.52 -29.18
C GLY A 321 -2.94 9.25 -27.87
N PRO A 322 -3.40 10.50 -27.67
CA PRO A 322 -3.24 11.23 -26.41
C PRO A 322 -3.87 10.52 -25.22
N ILE A 323 -5.01 9.85 -25.39
CA ILE A 323 -5.67 9.10 -24.31
C ILE A 323 -4.77 7.98 -23.79
N LEU A 324 -4.19 7.18 -24.68
CA LEU A 324 -3.28 6.09 -24.30
C LEU A 324 -2.03 6.62 -23.56
N THR A 325 -1.52 7.79 -23.98
CA THR A 325 -0.34 8.38 -23.34
C THR A 325 -0.61 8.99 -21.96
N MET A 326 -1.88 9.20 -21.57
CA MET A 326 -2.23 9.59 -20.19
C MET A 326 -1.76 8.57 -19.16
N ALA A 327 -1.68 7.29 -19.52
CA ALA A 327 -1.17 6.23 -18.63
C ALA A 327 0.29 6.48 -18.22
N TYR A 328 1.08 7.15 -19.03
CA TYR A 328 2.49 7.46 -18.81
C TYR A 328 2.73 8.92 -18.39
N ASP A 329 1.65 9.66 -18.11
CA ASP A 329 1.77 11.07 -17.75
C ASP A 329 2.38 11.25 -16.35
N ARG A 330 2.96 12.43 -16.12
CA ARG A 330 3.47 12.80 -14.80
C ARG A 330 2.31 12.96 -13.82
N ALA A 331 2.47 12.39 -12.63
CA ALA A 331 1.52 12.51 -11.54
C ALA A 331 2.27 12.64 -10.21
N LEU A 332 1.76 13.47 -9.31
CA LEU A 332 2.25 13.58 -7.95
C LEU A 332 1.54 12.54 -7.09
N ALA A 333 2.29 11.81 -6.28
CA ALA A 333 1.71 10.95 -5.26
C ALA A 333 1.07 11.81 -4.17
N SER A 334 -0.18 11.54 -3.83
CA SER A 334 -0.82 12.18 -2.69
C SER A 334 -0.12 11.82 -1.39
N SER A 335 0.04 12.79 -0.47
CA SER A 335 0.52 12.54 0.89
C SER A 335 -0.53 11.86 1.78
N LYS A 336 -1.77 11.72 1.32
CA LYS A 336 -2.88 11.10 2.05
C LYS A 336 -3.45 9.94 1.25
N PRO A 337 -4.07 8.94 1.90
CA PRO A 337 -4.83 7.90 1.22
C PRO A 337 -5.87 8.51 0.27
N VAL A 338 -6.04 7.89 -0.89
CA VAL A 338 -6.96 8.35 -1.93
C VAL A 338 -8.08 7.33 -2.13
N SER A 339 -9.28 7.83 -2.39
CA SER A 339 -10.46 7.02 -2.70
C SER A 339 -11.26 7.65 -3.84
N TRP A 340 -12.12 6.85 -4.50
CA TRP A 340 -13.02 7.35 -5.53
C TRP A 340 -14.12 8.24 -4.93
N LYS A 341 -14.01 9.55 -5.16
CA LYS A 341 -15.07 10.51 -4.82
C LYS A 341 -16.00 10.68 -6.02
N MET A 342 -16.87 9.69 -6.26
CA MET A 342 -17.71 9.65 -7.47
C MET A 342 -18.57 10.90 -7.67
N LYS A 343 -19.10 11.50 -6.59
CA LYS A 343 -19.87 12.75 -6.66
C LYS A 343 -19.03 13.90 -7.21
N GLU A 344 -17.78 14.01 -6.77
CA GLU A 344 -16.83 15.03 -7.24
C GLU A 344 -16.47 14.78 -8.73
N ILE A 345 -16.13 13.54 -9.08
CA ILE A 345 -15.76 13.16 -10.45
C ILE A 345 -16.89 13.47 -11.43
N ILE A 346 -18.10 12.99 -11.13
CA ILE A 346 -19.27 13.19 -11.99
C ILE A 346 -19.66 14.67 -12.04
N GLY A 347 -19.59 15.39 -10.91
CA GLY A 347 -19.92 16.80 -10.85
C GLY A 347 -18.98 17.67 -11.69
N ILE A 348 -17.66 17.49 -11.55
CA ILE A 348 -16.66 18.21 -12.35
C ILE A 348 -16.77 17.84 -13.83
N ALA A 349 -16.89 16.55 -14.15
CA ALA A 349 -17.02 16.08 -15.53
C ALA A 349 -18.31 16.60 -16.19
N GLY A 350 -19.43 16.53 -15.47
CA GLY A 350 -20.72 17.04 -15.94
C GLY A 350 -20.68 18.53 -16.23
N MET A 351 -20.12 19.31 -15.30
CA MET A 351 -19.92 20.74 -15.47
C MET A 351 -19.10 21.08 -16.72
N LEU A 352 -17.91 20.46 -16.85
CA LEU A 352 -17.04 20.67 -18.01
C LEU A 352 -17.69 20.21 -19.34
N GLY A 353 -18.44 19.10 -19.29
CA GLY A 353 -19.20 18.60 -20.44
C GLY A 353 -20.27 19.56 -20.91
N VAL A 354 -21.13 20.05 -20.00
CA VAL A 354 -22.21 21.00 -20.30
C VAL A 354 -21.66 22.33 -20.81
N ILE A 355 -20.62 22.87 -20.15
CA ILE A 355 -19.94 24.08 -20.61
C ILE A 355 -19.36 23.87 -22.03
N GLY A 356 -18.80 22.69 -22.28
CA GLY A 356 -18.31 22.32 -23.62
C GLY A 356 -19.40 22.27 -24.68
N VAL A 357 -20.64 21.85 -24.31
CA VAL A 357 -21.83 21.91 -25.18
C VAL A 357 -22.17 23.37 -25.51
N VAL A 358 -22.29 24.21 -24.49
CA VAL A 358 -22.59 25.65 -24.65
C VAL A 358 -21.55 26.32 -25.57
N ALA A 359 -20.27 26.07 -25.30
CA ALA A 359 -19.19 26.58 -26.15
C ALA A 359 -19.31 26.11 -27.61
N THR A 360 -19.79 24.89 -27.85
CA THR A 360 -19.95 24.38 -29.23
C THR A 360 -21.15 25.05 -29.91
N PHE A 361 -22.27 25.24 -29.17
CA PHE A 361 -23.45 25.96 -29.72
C PHE A 361 -23.17 27.45 -29.99
N VAL A 362 -22.40 28.10 -29.14
CA VAL A 362 -21.96 29.50 -29.41
C VAL A 362 -21.19 29.58 -30.74
N LEU A 363 -20.21 28.70 -30.96
CA LEU A 363 -19.49 28.66 -32.24
C LEU A 363 -20.42 28.35 -33.39
N PHE A 364 -21.33 27.40 -33.26
CA PHE A 364 -22.34 27.05 -34.27
C PHE A 364 -23.22 28.26 -34.61
N ALA A 365 -23.75 28.96 -33.63
CA ALA A 365 -24.60 30.13 -33.82
C ALA A 365 -23.84 31.27 -34.54
N PHE A 366 -22.61 31.57 -34.10
CA PHE A 366 -21.76 32.56 -34.77
C PHE A 366 -21.45 32.17 -36.23
N SER A 367 -21.13 30.89 -36.47
CA SER A 367 -20.84 30.37 -37.81
C SER A 367 -22.02 30.52 -38.77
N LYS A 368 -23.26 30.31 -38.25
CA LYS A 368 -24.49 30.38 -39.04
C LYS A 368 -25.02 31.80 -39.17
N SER A 369 -25.11 32.55 -38.08
CA SER A 369 -25.83 33.85 -38.05
C SER A 369 -24.95 35.05 -38.35
N VAL A 370 -23.65 35.00 -37.99
CA VAL A 370 -22.72 36.14 -38.19
C VAL A 370 -21.84 35.94 -39.41
N PHE A 371 -21.29 34.74 -39.56
CA PHE A 371 -20.36 34.44 -40.66
C PHE A 371 -21.06 33.88 -41.91
N HIS A 372 -22.35 33.56 -41.81
CA HIS A 372 -23.19 33.02 -42.88
C HIS A 372 -22.55 31.86 -43.66
N LEU A 373 -21.86 30.96 -42.92
CA LEU A 373 -21.19 29.80 -43.51
C LEU A 373 -22.20 28.76 -43.96
N ASN A 374 -21.85 28.03 -45.02
CA ASN A 374 -22.65 26.87 -45.43
C ASN A 374 -22.50 25.70 -44.45
N ASN A 375 -23.48 24.80 -44.46
CA ASN A 375 -23.53 23.67 -43.54
C ASN A 375 -22.27 22.77 -43.57
N ASN A 376 -21.69 22.58 -44.73
CA ASN A 376 -20.49 21.75 -44.90
C ASN A 376 -19.26 22.37 -44.23
N MET A 377 -19.08 23.68 -44.31
CA MET A 377 -17.99 24.38 -43.63
C MET A 377 -18.23 24.38 -42.09
N ILE A 378 -19.47 24.53 -41.66
CA ILE A 378 -19.83 24.46 -40.22
C ILE A 378 -19.46 23.09 -39.67
N GLN A 379 -19.73 21.99 -40.39
CA GLN A 379 -19.34 20.65 -39.97
C GLN A 379 -17.84 20.53 -39.72
N THR A 380 -17.02 21.01 -40.64
CA THR A 380 -15.56 20.99 -40.53
C THR A 380 -15.06 21.87 -39.37
N LEU A 381 -15.66 23.04 -39.17
CA LEU A 381 -15.35 23.92 -38.03
C LEU A 381 -15.65 23.23 -36.68
N ILE A 382 -16.81 22.55 -36.58
CA ILE A 382 -17.21 21.82 -35.39
C ILE A 382 -16.26 20.63 -35.17
N PHE A 383 -15.95 19.85 -36.21
CA PHE A 383 -14.97 18.79 -36.13
C PHE A 383 -13.63 19.28 -35.57
N LEU A 384 -13.07 20.34 -36.13
CA LEU A 384 -11.78 20.90 -35.69
C LEU A 384 -11.87 21.40 -34.23
N LYS A 385 -12.97 22.09 -33.88
CA LYS A 385 -13.21 22.55 -32.51
C LYS A 385 -13.28 21.37 -31.52
N LEU A 386 -13.98 20.29 -31.85
CA LEU A 386 -14.07 19.11 -30.99
C LEU A 386 -12.71 18.44 -30.85
N ALA A 387 -11.94 18.32 -31.93
CA ALA A 387 -10.60 17.73 -31.88
C ALA A 387 -9.63 18.57 -31.02
N VAL A 388 -9.58 19.90 -31.24
CA VAL A 388 -8.68 20.76 -30.46
C VAL A 388 -9.11 20.90 -29.01
N ALA A 389 -10.38 21.19 -28.76
CA ALA A 389 -10.89 21.37 -27.40
C ALA A 389 -10.89 20.06 -26.59
N GLY A 390 -11.05 18.89 -27.23
CA GLY A 390 -10.91 17.59 -26.62
C GLY A 390 -9.56 17.42 -25.97
N HIS A 391 -8.49 17.57 -26.73
CA HIS A 391 -7.14 17.44 -26.21
C HIS A 391 -6.78 18.53 -25.18
N LEU A 392 -7.27 19.77 -25.34
CA LEU A 392 -7.09 20.81 -24.33
C LEU A 392 -7.76 20.44 -22.99
N THR A 393 -8.90 19.73 -23.05
CA THR A 393 -9.58 19.24 -21.85
C THR A 393 -8.72 18.20 -21.11
N ILE A 394 -7.93 17.35 -21.80
CA ILE A 394 -6.98 16.44 -21.16
C ILE A 394 -6.02 17.23 -20.26
N PHE A 395 -5.44 18.33 -20.74
CA PHE A 395 -4.52 19.15 -19.94
C PHE A 395 -5.17 19.82 -18.74
N ILE A 396 -6.47 20.14 -18.81
CA ILE A 396 -7.23 20.71 -17.70
C ILE A 396 -7.48 19.65 -16.61
N THR A 397 -7.88 18.44 -17.01
CA THR A 397 -8.37 17.41 -16.07
C THR A 397 -7.28 16.64 -15.36
N ARG A 398 -6.01 16.71 -15.80
CA ARG A 398 -4.89 16.00 -15.19
C ARG A 398 -4.46 16.54 -13.83
N VAL A 399 -4.84 17.76 -13.45
CA VAL A 399 -4.49 18.39 -12.16
C VAL A 399 -5.70 19.12 -11.57
N ARG A 400 -5.80 19.14 -10.23
CA ARG A 400 -6.84 19.91 -9.54
C ARG A 400 -6.58 21.42 -9.59
N GLY A 401 -5.31 21.81 -9.50
CA GLY A 401 -4.83 23.21 -9.61
C GLY A 401 -4.86 23.75 -11.03
N PRO A 402 -4.19 24.88 -11.30
CA PRO A 402 -4.03 25.42 -12.64
C PRO A 402 -3.41 24.40 -13.59
N PHE A 403 -3.86 24.33 -14.85
CA PHE A 403 -3.40 23.31 -15.81
C PHE A 403 -1.89 23.32 -16.07
N TRP A 404 -1.23 24.46 -15.82
CA TRP A 404 0.24 24.64 -15.97
C TRP A 404 1.03 24.23 -14.72
N SER A 405 0.37 23.89 -13.59
CA SER A 405 1.04 23.59 -12.31
C SER A 405 1.93 22.34 -12.35
N LEU A 406 1.67 21.44 -13.29
CA LEU A 406 2.49 20.25 -13.52
C LEU A 406 2.72 20.05 -15.00
N ALA A 407 3.96 20.09 -15.45
CA ALA A 407 4.31 19.86 -16.84
C ALA A 407 3.89 18.46 -17.31
N PRO A 408 3.28 18.30 -18.51
CA PRO A 408 2.92 16.99 -19.03
C PRO A 408 4.16 16.14 -19.31
N SER A 409 3.98 14.82 -19.43
CA SER A 409 5.03 13.96 -19.96
C SER A 409 5.29 14.27 -21.44
N GLY A 410 6.51 14.01 -21.90
CA GLY A 410 6.83 14.18 -23.33
C GLY A 410 5.92 13.37 -24.24
N ALA A 411 5.57 12.13 -23.84
CA ALA A 411 4.67 11.26 -24.58
C ALA A 411 3.28 11.90 -24.77
N LEU A 412 2.67 12.41 -23.67
CA LEU A 412 1.36 13.06 -23.75
C LEU A 412 1.42 14.36 -24.56
N PHE A 413 2.43 15.18 -24.32
CA PHE A 413 2.57 16.46 -25.01
C PHE A 413 2.71 16.28 -26.52
N TRP A 414 3.67 15.48 -26.98
CA TRP A 414 3.90 15.28 -28.41
C TRP A 414 2.79 14.50 -29.10
N SER A 415 2.18 13.51 -28.45
CA SER A 415 1.00 12.82 -28.98
C SER A 415 -0.15 13.82 -29.24
N ALA A 416 -0.44 14.68 -28.25
CA ALA A 416 -1.46 15.71 -28.42
C ALA A 416 -1.11 16.75 -29.49
N VAL A 417 0.13 17.17 -29.61
CA VAL A 417 0.58 18.12 -30.64
C VAL A 417 0.45 17.53 -32.05
N VAL A 418 0.98 16.31 -32.24
CA VAL A 418 0.95 15.65 -33.57
C VAL A 418 -0.48 15.42 -34.03
N THR A 419 -1.35 14.86 -33.14
CA THR A 419 -2.74 14.58 -33.52
C THR A 419 -3.54 15.86 -33.80
N LYS A 420 -3.26 16.98 -33.11
CA LYS A 420 -3.87 18.28 -33.43
C LYS A 420 -3.38 18.86 -34.74
N ILE A 421 -2.09 18.74 -35.05
CA ILE A 421 -1.56 19.15 -36.37
C ILE A 421 -2.27 18.34 -37.44
N LEU A 422 -2.37 17.03 -37.32
CA LEU A 422 -3.07 16.17 -38.28
C LEU A 422 -4.54 16.57 -38.48
N ALA A 423 -5.27 16.78 -37.33
CA ALA A 423 -6.66 17.25 -37.39
C ALA A 423 -6.79 18.61 -38.09
N THR A 424 -5.87 19.53 -37.83
CA THR A 424 -5.86 20.86 -38.43
C THR A 424 -5.58 20.79 -39.93
N LEU A 425 -4.57 20.01 -40.34
CA LEU A 425 -4.25 19.80 -41.76
C LEU A 425 -5.42 19.15 -42.50
N ALA A 426 -6.06 18.13 -41.89
CA ALA A 426 -7.24 17.51 -42.49
C ALA A 426 -8.38 18.52 -42.71
N ALA A 427 -8.65 19.38 -41.73
CA ALA A 427 -9.67 20.42 -41.85
C ALA A 427 -9.30 21.54 -42.86
N VAL A 428 -8.04 21.98 -42.87
CA VAL A 428 -7.55 23.07 -43.73
C VAL A 428 -7.56 22.65 -45.20
N TYR A 429 -7.07 21.44 -45.49
CA TYR A 429 -6.90 20.93 -46.84
C TYR A 429 -8.07 20.08 -47.34
N GLY A 430 -9.04 19.78 -46.49
CA GLY A 430 -10.24 19.06 -46.89
C GLY A 430 -10.07 17.54 -47.00
N ILE A 431 -9.29 16.93 -46.13
CA ILE A 431 -9.10 15.48 -46.11
C ILE A 431 -10.30 14.82 -45.36
N PHE A 432 -11.10 14.05 -46.06
CA PHE A 432 -12.37 13.44 -45.60
C PHE A 432 -13.46 14.44 -45.20
N MET A 433 -13.29 15.74 -45.47
CA MET A 433 -14.24 16.80 -45.10
C MET A 433 -14.04 18.03 -46.01
N PRO A 434 -15.00 18.95 -46.11
CA PRO A 434 -14.81 20.20 -46.83
C PRO A 434 -13.67 21.05 -46.24
N ALA A 435 -12.83 21.63 -47.13
CA ALA A 435 -11.71 22.48 -46.71
C ALA A 435 -12.20 23.82 -46.13
N ILE A 436 -11.64 24.25 -44.98
CA ILE A 436 -11.97 25.54 -44.37
C ILE A 436 -10.86 26.58 -44.52
N GLY A 437 -9.65 26.16 -44.86
CA GLY A 437 -8.48 27.04 -44.97
C GLY A 437 -7.96 27.53 -43.61
N TRP A 438 -6.79 28.17 -43.65
CA TRP A 438 -6.07 28.61 -42.45
C TRP A 438 -6.78 29.68 -41.63
N LYS A 439 -7.49 30.60 -42.26
CA LYS A 439 -8.23 31.68 -41.57
C LYS A 439 -9.20 31.12 -40.52
N TRP A 440 -10.01 30.16 -40.92
CA TRP A 440 -11.02 29.55 -40.03
C TRP A 440 -10.39 28.59 -39.06
N ALA A 441 -9.34 27.89 -39.43
CA ALA A 441 -8.61 27.03 -38.51
C ALA A 441 -7.99 27.82 -37.35
N LEU A 442 -7.35 28.97 -37.63
CA LEU A 442 -6.79 29.84 -36.60
C LEU A 442 -7.86 30.46 -35.70
N LEU A 443 -9.03 30.82 -36.25
CA LEU A 443 -10.17 31.27 -35.45
C LEU A 443 -10.60 30.18 -34.45
N VAL A 444 -10.72 28.93 -34.90
CA VAL A 444 -11.09 27.81 -34.01
C VAL A 444 -10.02 27.58 -32.93
N TRP A 445 -8.74 27.68 -33.25
CA TRP A 445 -7.66 27.59 -32.29
C TRP A 445 -7.71 28.69 -31.23
N GLY A 446 -7.89 29.94 -31.63
CA GLY A 446 -8.05 31.08 -30.73
C GLY A 446 -9.28 30.92 -29.81
N TYR A 447 -10.39 30.47 -30.40
CA TYR A 447 -11.62 30.17 -29.68
C TYR A 447 -11.42 29.04 -28.63
N ALA A 448 -10.78 27.95 -29.03
CA ALA A 448 -10.49 26.82 -28.12
C ALA A 448 -9.52 27.23 -27.02
N GLY A 449 -8.53 28.07 -27.30
CA GLY A 449 -7.59 28.63 -26.35
C GLY A 449 -8.27 29.52 -25.29
N MET A 450 -9.20 30.37 -25.72
CA MET A 450 -10.01 31.16 -24.79
C MET A 450 -10.81 30.26 -23.84
N TRP A 451 -11.48 29.23 -24.36
CA TRP A 451 -12.25 28.30 -23.55
C TRP A 451 -11.38 27.40 -22.67
N LEU A 452 -10.12 27.13 -23.03
CA LEU A 452 -9.17 26.46 -22.14
C LEU A 452 -9.03 27.22 -20.80
N ILE A 453 -8.82 28.54 -20.87
CA ILE A 453 -8.66 29.39 -19.68
C ILE A 453 -9.95 29.44 -18.86
N VAL A 454 -11.09 29.61 -19.51
CA VAL A 454 -12.41 29.65 -18.84
C VAL A 454 -12.68 28.30 -18.15
N ASN A 455 -12.49 27.19 -18.84
CA ASN A 455 -12.72 25.86 -18.27
C ASN A 455 -11.77 25.54 -17.11
N ASP A 456 -10.50 25.96 -17.18
CA ASP A 456 -9.56 25.77 -16.06
C ASP A 456 -9.99 26.56 -14.81
N TYR A 457 -10.48 27.79 -15.01
CA TYR A 457 -10.99 28.58 -13.90
C TYR A 457 -12.25 27.95 -13.28
N LEU A 458 -13.21 27.55 -14.12
CA LEU A 458 -14.46 26.92 -13.67
C LEU A 458 -14.21 25.58 -12.97
N LYS A 459 -13.26 24.77 -13.49
CA LYS A 459 -12.82 23.55 -12.83
C LYS A 459 -12.33 23.81 -11.41
N ARG A 460 -11.46 24.81 -11.22
CA ARG A 460 -10.94 25.18 -9.88
C ARG A 460 -12.03 25.66 -8.95
N ALA A 461 -12.96 26.46 -9.46
CA ALA A 461 -14.14 26.88 -8.70
C ALA A 461 -15.01 25.67 -8.31
N GLY A 462 -15.23 24.73 -9.22
CA GLY A 462 -15.94 23.48 -8.94
C GLY A 462 -15.29 22.67 -7.82
N TYR A 463 -13.97 22.43 -7.88
CA TYR A 463 -13.26 21.73 -6.80
C TYR A 463 -13.39 22.47 -5.46
N SER A 464 -13.30 23.79 -5.44
CA SER A 464 -13.44 24.56 -4.18
C SER A 464 -14.83 24.42 -3.55
N LEU A 465 -15.87 24.24 -4.35
CA LEU A 465 -17.23 23.99 -3.87
C LEU A 465 -17.35 22.60 -3.22
N PHE A 466 -16.78 21.58 -3.85
CA PHE A 466 -16.76 20.21 -3.27
C PHE A 466 -15.93 20.15 -1.99
N ASP A 467 -14.76 20.79 -1.94
CA ASP A 467 -13.92 20.82 -0.74
C ASP A 467 -14.62 21.52 0.44
N ARG A 468 -15.37 22.61 0.20
CA ARG A 468 -16.19 23.27 1.22
C ARG A 468 -17.35 22.39 1.69
N ALA A 469 -18.01 21.69 0.77
CA ALA A 469 -19.11 20.79 1.12
C ALA A 469 -18.62 19.63 2.01
N ASP A 470 -17.46 19.04 1.69
CA ASP A 470 -16.83 18.00 2.50
C ASP A 470 -16.44 18.51 3.91
N GLN A 471 -15.91 19.74 4.02
CA GLN A 471 -15.60 20.36 5.32
C GLN A 471 -16.85 20.57 6.18
N HIS A 472 -17.94 21.07 5.60
CA HIS A 472 -19.21 21.26 6.32
C HIS A 472 -19.85 19.93 6.75
N ALA A 473 -19.74 18.87 5.94
CA ALA A 473 -20.22 17.55 6.31
C ALA A 473 -19.44 16.97 7.50
N ASN A 474 -18.12 17.11 7.50
CA ASN A 474 -17.26 16.65 8.58
C ASN A 474 -17.48 17.42 9.90
N LEU A 475 -17.74 18.73 9.84
CA LEU A 475 -18.07 19.56 11.01
C LEU A 475 -19.43 19.18 11.63
N ARG A 476 -20.41 18.77 10.83
CA ARG A 476 -21.70 18.29 11.35
C ARG A 476 -21.56 16.92 12.04
N LEU A 477 -20.79 16.00 11.46
CA LEU A 477 -20.54 14.69 12.07
C LEU A 477 -19.66 14.78 13.34
N GLY A 478 -18.79 15.79 13.44
CA GLY A 478 -17.98 16.03 14.63
C GLY A 478 -18.74 16.70 15.79
N ASN A 479 -19.90 17.32 15.53
CA ASN A 479 -20.77 17.91 16.55
C ASN A 479 -21.88 16.96 17.06
N GLU A 480 -22.03 15.78 16.41
CA GLU A 480 -23.00 14.74 16.81
C GLU A 480 -22.37 13.59 17.63
N ASN A 481 -21.06 13.65 17.92
CA ASN A 481 -20.31 12.73 18.79
C ASN A 481 -19.78 13.49 20.02
#